data_75e2fcd84e88b19b0bac87fe69a345aa
#
_entry.id   75e2fcd84e88b19b0bac87fe69a345aa
#
_cell.length_a   1.000
_cell.length_b   1.000
_cell.length_c   1.000
_cell.angle_alpha   90.00
_cell.angle_beta   90.00
_cell.angle_gamma   90.00
#
_symmetry.space_group_name_H-M   'P 1'
#
loop_
_entity.id
_entity.type
_entity.pdbx_description
1 polymer ?
#
loop_
_entity_poly.entity_id
_entity_poly.type
_entity_poly.pdbx_seq_one_letter_code
_entity_poly.pdbx_strand_id
1 'polypeptide(L)'
;MSNYIIAIDPDLKKSGVAIINMDNGDIAELSSMRLPELIRTIEYLNGETFAIEDVNKHGTVYRHNRKGGQAVQARIAQNIGMVKAAGSMIAELITDITGRPPI
;
A
#
# COMPACT_ATOMS: atom_id res chain seq x y z
N MET A 1 24.60 3.58 8.74
CA MET A 1 23.15 3.62 8.96
C MET A 1 22.41 3.22 7.71
N SER A 2 21.53 2.26 7.83
CA SER A 2 20.71 1.87 6.71
C SER A 2 19.60 2.90 6.47
N ASN A 3 19.32 3.18 5.22
CA ASN A 3 18.31 4.14 4.81
C ASN A 3 17.38 3.43 3.82
N TYR A 4 16.17 3.13 4.25
CA TYR A 4 15.22 2.34 3.47
C TYR A 4 13.94 3.09 3.21
N ILE A 5 13.33 2.78 2.06
CA ILE A 5 11.92 3.08 1.80
C ILE A 5 11.14 1.76 1.87
N ILE A 6 10.07 1.76 2.62
CA ILE A 6 9.13 0.64 2.67
C ILE A 6 7.92 1.03 1.82
N ALA A 7 7.84 0.45 0.64
CA ALA A 7 6.76 0.71 -0.31
C ALA A 7 5.66 -0.34 -0.12
N ILE A 8 4.43 0.12 0.07
CA ILE A 8 3.29 -0.74 0.38
C ILE A 8 2.23 -0.58 -0.70
N ASP A 9 1.83 -1.72 -1.27
CA ASP A 9 0.68 -1.82 -2.17
C ASP A 9 -0.48 -2.39 -1.34
N PRO A 10 -1.43 -1.54 -0.90
CA PRO A 10 -2.46 -1.97 0.04
C PRO A 10 -3.44 -2.96 -0.57
N ASP A 11 -3.80 -3.97 0.21
CA ASP A 11 -4.87 -4.90 -0.13
C ASP A 11 -5.53 -5.37 1.17
N LEU A 12 -6.75 -5.83 1.06
CA LEU A 12 -7.52 -6.27 2.22
C LEU A 12 -6.96 -7.52 2.88
N LYS A 13 -6.47 -8.45 2.08
CA LYS A 13 -5.98 -9.74 2.61
C LYS A 13 -4.48 -9.70 2.88
N LYS A 14 -3.71 -9.38 1.86
CA LYS A 14 -2.25 -9.31 1.95
C LYS A 14 -1.77 -8.12 1.16
N SER A 15 -1.08 -7.22 1.82
CA SER A 15 -0.46 -6.08 1.15
C SER A 15 0.89 -6.47 0.59
N GLY A 16 1.21 -5.99 -0.61
CA GLY A 16 2.55 -6.12 -1.17
C GLY A 16 3.49 -5.17 -0.45
N VAL A 17 4.67 -5.65 -0.09
CA VAL A 17 5.66 -4.85 0.64
C VAL A 17 7.02 -5.01 -0.02
N ALA A 18 7.62 -3.89 -0.40
CA ALA A 18 8.98 -3.85 -0.92
C ALA A 18 9.83 -2.97 -0.01
N ILE A 19 10.93 -3.51 0.48
CA ILE A 19 11.90 -2.75 1.26
C ILE A 19 13.08 -2.43 0.34
N ILE A 20 13.28 -1.15 0.07
CA ILE A 20 14.25 -0.67 -0.92
C ILE A 20 15.36 0.07 -0.20
N ASN A 21 16.60 -0.33 -0.47
CA ASN A 21 17.77 0.39 0.04
C ASN A 21 17.96 1.66 -0.79
N MET A 22 17.85 2.82 -0.16
CA MET A 22 17.94 4.10 -0.86
C MET A 22 19.35 4.45 -1.30
N ASP A 23 20.36 3.84 -0.70
CA ASP A 23 21.75 4.15 -1.04
C ASP A 23 22.16 3.54 -2.38
N ASN A 24 21.61 2.39 -2.74
CA ASN A 24 21.98 1.71 -3.98
C ASN A 24 20.77 1.36 -4.87
N GLY A 25 19.55 1.57 -4.40
CA GLY A 25 18.34 1.27 -5.17
C GLY A 25 17.95 -0.20 -5.20
N ASP A 26 18.67 -1.07 -4.49
CA ASP A 26 18.38 -2.49 -4.50
C ASP A 26 17.16 -2.81 -3.63
N ILE A 27 16.40 -3.81 -4.07
CA ILE A 27 15.29 -4.33 -3.28
C ILE A 27 15.88 -5.32 -2.26
N ALA A 28 15.83 -4.94 -0.98
CA ALA A 28 16.31 -5.78 0.09
C ALA A 28 15.33 -6.91 0.42
N GLU A 29 14.03 -6.64 0.29
CA GLU A 29 13.00 -7.64 0.55
C GLU A 29 11.77 -7.31 -0.28
N LEU A 30 11.12 -8.36 -0.78
CA LEU A 30 9.84 -8.26 -1.49
C LEU A 30 8.94 -9.35 -0.94
N SER A 31 7.81 -8.97 -0.36
CA SER A 31 6.95 -9.92 0.32
C SER A 31 5.49 -9.50 0.26
N SER A 32 4.62 -10.42 0.65
CA SER A 32 3.21 -10.14 0.88
C SER A 32 2.94 -10.34 2.36
N MET A 33 2.28 -9.37 2.99
CA MET A 33 2.05 -9.38 4.43
C MET A 33 0.58 -9.21 4.76
N ARG A 34 0.09 -10.03 5.67
CA ARG A 34 -1.19 -9.82 6.30
C ARG A 34 -1.07 -8.67 7.30
N LEU A 35 -2.20 -8.11 7.69
CA LEU A 35 -2.20 -6.92 8.55
C LEU A 35 -1.37 -7.07 9.83
N PRO A 36 -1.46 -8.18 10.58
CA PRO A 36 -0.64 -8.30 11.80
C PRO A 36 0.87 -8.27 11.52
N GLU A 37 1.32 -8.91 10.44
CA GLU A 37 2.73 -8.88 10.03
C GLU A 37 3.14 -7.48 9.61
N LEU A 38 2.26 -6.80 8.87
CA LEU A 38 2.53 -5.44 8.40
C LEU A 38 2.67 -4.48 9.59
N ILE A 39 1.81 -4.59 10.58
CA ILE A 39 1.88 -3.76 11.79
C ILE A 39 3.23 -3.97 12.48
N ARG A 40 3.65 -5.22 12.67
CA ARG A 40 4.95 -5.52 13.29
C ARG A 40 6.11 -4.94 12.50
N THR A 41 6.03 -5.02 11.17
CA THR A 41 7.06 -4.45 10.29
C THR A 41 7.13 -2.93 10.44
N ILE A 42 5.99 -2.26 10.47
CA ILE A 42 5.95 -0.81 10.67
C ILE A 42 6.54 -0.44 12.03
N GLU A 43 6.21 -1.17 13.07
CA GLU A 43 6.76 -0.94 14.39
C GLU A 43 8.28 -1.15 14.42
N TYR A 44 8.75 -2.19 13.78
CA TYR A 44 10.17 -2.53 13.74
C TYR A 44 10.98 -1.51 12.94
N LEU A 45 10.42 -0.99 11.84
CA LEU A 45 11.08 -0.06 10.94
C LEU A 45 10.57 1.37 11.08
N ASN A 46 10.11 1.76 12.27
CA ASN A 46 9.40 3.02 12.46
C ASN A 46 10.25 4.26 12.20
N GLY A 47 11.57 4.15 12.15
CA GLY A 47 12.47 5.25 11.80
C GLY A 47 12.68 5.45 10.31
N GLU A 48 12.19 4.53 9.49
CA GLU A 48 12.37 4.58 8.04
C GLU A 48 11.23 5.33 7.34
N THR A 49 11.36 5.50 6.03
CA THR A 49 10.35 6.19 5.21
C THR A 49 9.36 5.18 4.66
N PHE A 50 8.08 5.49 4.76
CA PHE A 50 7.01 4.64 4.23
C PHE A 50 6.34 5.33 3.05
N ALA A 51 6.03 4.56 2.02
CA ALA A 51 5.30 5.01 0.84
C ALA A 51 4.13 4.07 0.59
N ILE A 52 2.97 4.63 0.27
CA ILE A 52 1.78 3.85 -0.05
C ILE A 52 1.33 4.23 -1.44
N GLU A 53 0.96 3.23 -2.25
CA GLU A 53 0.37 3.46 -3.55
C GLU A 53 -0.96 4.21 -3.39
N ASP A 54 -1.10 5.30 -4.12
CA ASP A 54 -2.33 6.09 -4.10
C ASP A 54 -3.27 5.61 -5.21
N VAL A 55 -4.26 4.82 -4.82
CA VAL A 55 -5.24 4.25 -5.76
C VAL A 55 -6.04 5.33 -6.47
N ASN A 56 -6.18 6.50 -5.86
CA ASN A 56 -6.92 7.60 -6.49
C ASN A 56 -6.27 8.09 -7.78
N LYS A 57 -4.96 8.01 -7.89
CA LYS A 57 -4.22 8.40 -9.10
C LYS A 57 -4.49 7.48 -10.27
N HIS A 58 -4.94 6.27 -10.01
CA HIS A 58 -5.19 5.26 -11.04
C HIS A 58 -6.67 5.07 -11.35
N GLY A 59 -7.55 5.82 -10.69
CA GLY A 59 -9.00 5.67 -10.84
C GLY A 59 -9.49 5.88 -12.26
N THR A 60 -8.82 6.74 -13.05
CA THR A 60 -9.21 7.03 -14.42
C THR A 60 -8.93 5.88 -15.39
N VAL A 61 -7.97 5.02 -15.07
CA VAL A 61 -7.60 3.89 -15.92
C VAL A 61 -8.77 2.93 -16.10
N TYR A 62 -9.57 2.76 -15.09
CA TYR A 62 -10.70 1.83 -15.12
C TYR A 62 -11.86 2.31 -15.99
N ARG A 63 -11.89 3.58 -16.35
CA ARG A 63 -12.92 4.12 -17.24
C ARG A 63 -12.80 3.63 -18.68
N HIS A 64 -11.62 3.23 -19.07
CA HIS A 64 -11.34 2.81 -20.43
C HIS A 64 -11.67 1.35 -20.70
N ASN A 65 -11.93 0.57 -19.66
CA ASN A 65 -12.16 -0.88 -19.77
C ASN A 65 -13.62 -1.26 -19.52
N ARG A 66 -14.55 -0.41 -19.91
CA ARG A 66 -15.97 -0.63 -19.64
C ARG A 66 -16.63 -1.52 -20.70
N LYS A 67 -16.13 -2.70 -20.88
CA LYS A 67 -16.74 -3.64 -21.82
C LYS A 67 -17.64 -4.67 -21.14
N GLY A 68 -17.75 -4.64 -19.82
CA GLY A 68 -18.61 -5.55 -19.07
C GLY A 68 -19.96 -4.94 -18.77
N GLY A 69 -20.92 -5.79 -18.39
CA GLY A 69 -22.23 -5.35 -17.92
C GLY A 69 -22.16 -4.62 -16.58
N GLN A 70 -23.31 -4.11 -16.12
CA GLN A 70 -23.40 -3.36 -14.87
C GLN A 70 -22.87 -4.15 -13.66
N ALA A 71 -23.11 -5.45 -13.62
CA ALA A 71 -22.63 -6.28 -12.50
C ALA A 71 -21.11 -6.30 -12.42
N VAL A 72 -20.43 -6.37 -13.57
CA VAL A 72 -18.97 -6.36 -13.63
C VAL A 72 -18.43 -4.99 -13.21
N GLN A 73 -19.05 -3.91 -13.70
CA GLN A 73 -18.65 -2.55 -13.35
C GLN A 73 -18.86 -2.27 -11.85
N ALA A 74 -19.96 -2.75 -11.28
CA ALA A 74 -20.22 -2.61 -9.85
C ALA A 74 -19.18 -3.34 -9.01
N ARG A 75 -18.77 -4.53 -9.46
CA ARG A 75 -17.74 -5.31 -8.77
C ARG A 75 -16.38 -4.60 -8.81
N ILE A 76 -16.02 -4.03 -9.97
CA ILE A 76 -14.78 -3.27 -10.10
C ILE A 76 -14.80 -2.06 -9.17
N ALA A 77 -15.89 -1.30 -9.15
CA ALA A 77 -16.04 -0.14 -8.29
C ALA A 77 -15.94 -0.52 -6.80
N GLN A 78 -16.56 -1.65 -6.42
CA GLN A 78 -16.49 -2.17 -5.06
C GLN A 78 -15.06 -2.53 -4.68
N ASN A 79 -14.34 -3.22 -5.55
CA ASN A 79 -12.96 -3.62 -5.31
C ASN A 79 -12.06 -2.39 -5.13
N ILE A 80 -12.24 -1.36 -5.95
CA ILE A 80 -11.50 -0.10 -5.81
C ILE A 80 -11.78 0.56 -4.46
N GLY A 81 -13.05 0.59 -4.04
CA GLY A 81 -13.44 1.13 -2.75
C GLY A 81 -12.79 0.39 -1.58
N MET A 82 -12.73 -0.93 -1.67
CA MET A 82 -12.11 -1.77 -0.65
C MET A 82 -10.60 -1.52 -0.57
N VAL A 83 -9.92 -1.39 -1.70
CA VAL A 83 -8.48 -1.09 -1.73
C VAL A 83 -8.21 0.31 -1.17
N LYS A 84 -9.04 1.29 -1.51
CA LYS A 84 -8.93 2.64 -0.94
C LYS A 84 -9.08 2.63 0.58
N ALA A 85 -10.05 1.85 1.09
CA ALA A 85 -10.26 1.72 2.53
C ALA A 85 -9.05 1.10 3.21
N ALA A 86 -8.47 0.06 2.62
CA ALA A 86 -7.26 -0.56 3.13
C ALA A 86 -6.10 0.43 3.13
N GLY A 87 -5.92 1.19 2.06
CA GLY A 87 -4.88 2.20 1.97
C GLY A 87 -5.01 3.28 3.03
N SER A 88 -6.22 3.79 3.25
CA SER A 88 -6.49 4.79 4.28
C SER A 88 -6.20 4.26 5.68
N MET A 89 -6.59 3.03 5.96
CA MET A 89 -6.33 2.40 7.25
C MET A 89 -4.84 2.22 7.49
N ILE A 90 -4.12 1.74 6.49
CA ILE A 90 -2.67 1.54 6.61
C ILE A 90 -1.95 2.88 6.77
N ALA A 91 -2.38 3.92 6.06
CA ALA A 91 -1.82 5.26 6.22
C ALA A 91 -2.01 5.78 7.64
N GLU A 92 -3.18 5.56 8.24
CA GLU A 92 -3.44 5.92 9.63
C GLU A 92 -2.54 5.16 10.58
N LEU A 93 -2.37 3.85 10.36
CA LEU A 93 -1.49 3.03 11.18
C LEU A 93 -0.05 3.52 11.14
N ILE A 94 0.45 3.84 9.94
CA ILE A 94 1.80 4.37 9.77
C ILE A 94 1.96 5.68 10.53
N THR A 95 1.00 6.59 10.37
CA THR A 95 1.03 7.88 11.06
C THR A 95 1.01 7.70 12.57
N ASP A 96 0.17 6.79 13.06
CA ASP A 96 0.02 6.53 14.48
C ASP A 96 1.28 5.92 15.09
N ILE A 97 1.85 4.93 14.42
CA ILE A 97 3.01 4.20 14.92
C ILE A 97 4.30 5.01 14.80
N THR A 98 4.49 5.67 13.66
CA THR A 98 5.76 6.36 13.37
C THR A 98 5.74 7.85 13.74
N GLY A 99 4.56 8.44 13.93
CA GLY A 99 4.40 9.86 14.15
C GLY A 99 4.52 10.70 12.88
N ARG A 100 4.63 10.06 11.70
CA ARG A 100 4.79 10.74 10.42
C ARG A 100 3.90 10.07 9.37
N PRO A 101 3.24 10.85 8.49
CA PRO A 101 2.44 10.25 7.42
C PRO A 101 3.34 9.61 6.36
N PRO A 102 2.85 8.61 5.62
CA PRO A 102 3.56 8.07 4.47
C PRO A 102 3.61 9.10 3.33
N ILE A 103 4.56 8.92 2.46
CA ILE A 103 4.65 9.75 1.26
C ILE A 103 3.84 9.17 0.12
#